data_622950acf6f9e3b3a106adb3faaf8c02
#
_entry.id   622950acf6f9e3b3a106adb3faaf8c02
#
_cell.length_a   1.000
_cell.length_b   1.000
_cell.length_c   1.000
_cell.angle_alpha   90.00
_cell.angle_beta   90.00
_cell.angle_gamma   90.00
#
_symmetry.space_group_name_H-M   'P 1'
#
loop_
_entity.id
_entity.type
_entity.pdbx_description
1 polymer ?
#
loop_
_entity_poly.entity_id
_entity_poly.type
_entity_poly.pdbx_seq_one_letter_code
_entity_poly.pdbx_strand_id
1 'polypeptide(L)'
;MPPEDPDNAQFLRIVRSADYAADHFADYPLLLFGFVQFDPTGGSIFPAIWSAMLAARSEGVGSTLTTALAFRTKEVLGILGVPEDQGWLMAGCATFGYPTGRWAVAPRRPVEEVSFRNRWDEPLGWEVGGPLWKPSPGGGAGPARAGDLAGNLAGNLPAREER
;
A
#
# COMPACT_ATOMS: atom_id res chain seq x y z
N MET A 1 -9.23 -18.21 -18.07
CA MET A 1 -10.31 -17.42 -17.44
C MET A 1 -10.91 -16.50 -18.52
N PRO A 2 -12.24 -16.39 -18.61
CA PRO A 2 -12.89 -15.52 -19.58
C PRO A 2 -12.52 -14.05 -19.33
N PRO A 3 -12.40 -13.21 -20.35
CA PRO A 3 -12.04 -11.78 -20.20
C PRO A 3 -13.06 -10.94 -19.41
N GLU A 4 -14.27 -11.44 -19.21
CA GLU A 4 -15.37 -10.76 -18.51
C GLU A 4 -15.41 -11.04 -17.00
N ASP A 5 -14.52 -11.90 -16.48
CA ASP A 5 -14.42 -12.20 -15.05
C ASP A 5 -13.81 -10.98 -14.31
N PRO A 6 -14.51 -10.42 -13.28
CA PRO A 6 -14.00 -9.30 -12.50
C PRO A 6 -12.62 -9.57 -11.88
N ASP A 7 -12.35 -10.80 -11.46
CA ASP A 7 -11.05 -11.20 -10.88
C ASP A 7 -9.95 -11.13 -11.94
N ASN A 8 -10.25 -11.52 -13.19
CA ASN A 8 -9.32 -11.38 -14.31
C ASN A 8 -9.03 -9.91 -14.65
N ALA A 9 -10.04 -9.05 -14.61
CA ALA A 9 -9.87 -7.61 -14.85
C ALA A 9 -9.00 -6.95 -13.76
N GLN A 10 -9.14 -7.38 -12.51
CA GLN A 10 -8.29 -6.91 -11.41
C GLN A 10 -6.84 -7.42 -11.58
N PHE A 11 -6.65 -8.68 -11.88
CA PHE A 11 -5.33 -9.27 -12.15
C PHE A 11 -4.60 -8.53 -13.27
N LEU A 12 -5.26 -8.31 -14.40
CA LEU A 12 -4.68 -7.57 -15.53
C LEU A 12 -4.29 -6.13 -15.18
N ARG A 13 -5.04 -5.46 -14.30
CA ARG A 13 -4.65 -4.13 -13.79
C ARG A 13 -3.39 -4.19 -12.93
N ILE A 14 -3.26 -5.21 -12.10
CA ILE A 14 -2.06 -5.42 -11.28
C ILE A 14 -0.84 -5.65 -12.16
N VAL A 15 -0.95 -6.54 -13.16
CA VAL A 15 0.14 -6.82 -14.12
C VAL A 15 0.56 -5.55 -14.86
N ARG A 16 -0.38 -4.81 -15.44
CA ARG A 16 -0.07 -3.54 -16.13
C ARG A 16 0.59 -2.52 -15.23
N SER A 17 0.17 -2.45 -13.97
CA SER A 17 0.79 -1.55 -12.99
C SER A 17 2.22 -1.98 -12.64
N ALA A 18 2.47 -3.28 -12.55
CA ALA A 18 3.80 -3.82 -12.30
C ALA A 18 4.74 -3.60 -13.49
N ASP A 19 4.26 -3.85 -14.72
CA ASP A 19 5.01 -3.59 -15.95
C ASP A 19 5.36 -2.11 -16.08
N TYR A 20 4.38 -1.22 -15.88
CA TYR A 20 4.62 0.21 -15.89
C TYR A 20 5.66 0.65 -14.85
N ALA A 21 5.58 0.12 -13.64
CA ALA A 21 6.55 0.42 -12.58
C ALA A 21 7.96 -0.08 -12.92
N ALA A 22 8.07 -1.23 -13.61
CA ALA A 22 9.36 -1.76 -14.06
C ALA A 22 9.98 -0.89 -15.16
N ASP A 23 9.19 -0.50 -16.16
CA ASP A 23 9.63 0.34 -17.29
C ASP A 23 10.06 1.74 -16.86
N HIS A 24 9.45 2.27 -15.79
CA HIS A 24 9.68 3.61 -15.26
C HIS A 24 10.46 3.61 -13.94
N PHE A 25 11.13 2.52 -13.60
CA PHE A 25 11.79 2.40 -12.30
C PHE A 25 12.87 3.47 -12.08
N ALA A 26 13.57 3.88 -13.13
CA ALA A 26 14.58 4.91 -13.08
C ALA A 26 14.03 6.34 -12.87
N ASP A 27 12.73 6.54 -13.09
CA ASP A 27 12.07 7.85 -12.96
C ASP A 27 11.68 8.17 -11.52
N TYR A 28 11.71 7.18 -10.61
CA TYR A 28 11.38 7.44 -9.21
C TYR A 28 12.48 8.23 -8.50
N PRO A 29 12.14 9.39 -7.91
CA PRO A 29 13.15 10.27 -7.31
C PRO A 29 13.75 9.73 -6.02
N LEU A 30 13.09 8.77 -5.34
CA LEU A 30 13.54 8.20 -4.09
C LEU A 30 13.12 6.73 -3.96
N LEU A 31 14.08 5.91 -3.54
CA LEU A 31 13.88 4.50 -3.24
C LEU A 31 14.28 4.21 -1.79
N LEU A 32 13.42 3.51 -1.06
CA LEU A 32 13.71 3.01 0.27
C LEU A 32 13.83 1.49 0.22
N PHE A 33 15.02 0.96 0.50
CA PHE A 33 15.25 -0.47 0.57
C PHE A 33 15.17 -0.95 2.02
N GLY A 34 14.39 -2.01 2.26
CA GLY A 34 14.31 -2.67 3.55
C GLY A 34 15.16 -3.93 3.58
N PHE A 35 16.14 -4.00 4.49
CA PHE A 35 16.98 -5.17 4.70
C PHE A 35 16.78 -5.75 6.09
N VAL A 36 16.87 -7.07 6.20
CA VAL A 36 16.74 -7.81 7.45
C VAL A 36 17.78 -8.90 7.54
N GLN A 37 18.17 -9.29 8.76
CA GLN A 37 19.01 -10.45 9.01
C GLN A 37 18.20 -11.62 9.60
N PHE A 38 17.27 -11.34 10.52
CA PHE A 38 16.53 -12.34 11.28
C PHE A 38 15.04 -12.03 11.36
N ASP A 39 14.41 -11.83 10.21
CA ASP A 39 12.94 -11.60 10.11
C ASP A 39 12.34 -12.42 8.97
N PRO A 40 12.30 -13.75 9.11
CA PRO A 40 11.88 -14.64 8.02
C PRO A 40 10.44 -14.43 7.56
N THR A 41 9.60 -13.82 8.38
CA THR A 41 8.19 -13.53 8.06
C THR A 41 7.95 -12.10 7.61
N GLY A 42 8.94 -11.21 7.74
CA GLY A 42 8.78 -9.78 7.49
C GLY A 42 7.97 -9.04 8.57
N GLY A 43 7.76 -9.69 9.73
CA GLY A 43 6.90 -9.17 10.79
C GLY A 43 7.37 -7.84 11.40
N SER A 44 8.65 -7.52 11.31
CA SER A 44 9.21 -6.25 11.78
C SER A 44 9.43 -5.26 10.64
N ILE A 45 9.97 -5.72 9.52
CA ILE A 45 10.40 -4.82 8.44
C ILE A 45 9.20 -4.25 7.66
N PHE A 46 8.18 -5.06 7.35
CA PHE A 46 7.03 -4.55 6.60
C PHE A 46 6.21 -3.51 7.36
N PRO A 47 5.94 -3.63 8.68
CA PRO A 47 5.35 -2.54 9.46
C PRO A 47 6.19 -1.26 9.47
N ALA A 48 7.53 -1.37 9.49
CA ALA A 48 8.42 -0.21 9.44
C ALA A 48 8.34 0.50 8.07
N ILE A 49 8.40 -0.26 6.95
CA ILE A 49 8.22 0.28 5.61
C ILE A 49 6.84 0.91 5.47
N TRP A 50 5.80 0.25 5.96
CA TRP A 50 4.43 0.77 5.94
C TRP A 50 4.30 2.09 6.70
N SER A 51 4.92 2.19 7.87
CA SER A 51 4.93 3.43 8.66
C SER A 51 5.61 4.59 7.91
N ALA A 52 6.72 4.31 7.22
CA ALA A 52 7.39 5.29 6.37
C ALA A 52 6.50 5.72 5.19
N MET A 53 5.79 4.79 4.56
CA MET A 53 4.84 5.10 3.49
C MET A 53 3.66 5.96 3.97
N LEU A 54 3.14 5.69 5.17
CA LEU A 54 2.07 6.50 5.78
C LEU A 54 2.57 7.91 6.14
N ALA A 55 3.78 8.03 6.70
CA ALA A 55 4.40 9.31 6.98
C ALA A 55 4.61 10.14 5.70
N ALA A 56 5.12 9.52 4.63
CA ALA A 56 5.26 10.18 3.33
C ALA A 56 3.90 10.65 2.79
N ARG A 57 2.85 9.83 2.94
CA ARG A 57 1.51 10.21 2.51
C ARG A 57 0.95 11.42 3.25
N SER A 58 1.26 11.61 4.54
CA SER A 58 0.85 12.79 5.30
C SER A 58 1.44 14.08 4.75
N GLU A 59 2.58 13.99 4.05
CA GLU A 59 3.26 15.09 3.36
C GLU A 59 2.86 15.22 1.88
N GLY A 60 1.85 14.45 1.42
CA GLY A 60 1.40 14.45 0.02
C GLY A 60 2.29 13.65 -0.93
N VAL A 61 3.25 12.91 -0.41
CA VAL A 61 4.14 12.05 -1.19
C VAL A 61 3.49 10.69 -1.41
N GLY A 62 3.44 10.24 -2.65
CA GLY A 62 2.98 8.91 -3.04
C GLY A 62 4.07 7.87 -2.83
N SER A 63 3.66 6.63 -2.59
CA SER A 63 4.60 5.52 -2.48
C SER A 63 4.00 4.22 -2.96
N THR A 64 4.86 3.32 -3.45
CA THR A 64 4.48 1.97 -3.85
C THR A 64 5.50 0.96 -3.31
N LEU A 65 5.02 -0.07 -2.63
CA LEU A 65 5.87 -1.18 -2.17
C LEU A 65 6.00 -2.23 -3.28
N THR A 66 7.22 -2.65 -3.56
CA THR A 66 7.52 -3.77 -4.44
C THR A 66 8.47 -4.74 -3.78
N THR A 67 8.26 -6.05 -4.02
CA THR A 67 9.15 -7.13 -3.63
C THR A 67 9.85 -7.76 -4.84
N ALA A 68 9.59 -7.28 -6.05
CA ALA A 68 10.13 -7.85 -7.29
C ALA A 68 11.67 -7.89 -7.30
N LEU A 69 12.32 -6.89 -6.74
CA LEU A 69 13.78 -6.85 -6.64
C LEU A 69 14.38 -7.89 -5.67
N ALA A 70 13.57 -8.52 -4.82
CA ALA A 70 14.04 -9.59 -3.93
C ALA A 70 14.56 -10.81 -4.71
N PHE A 71 14.06 -11.03 -5.93
CA PHE A 71 14.59 -12.07 -6.84
C PHE A 71 16.00 -11.77 -7.35
N ARG A 72 16.48 -10.54 -7.17
CA ARG A 72 17.81 -10.04 -7.56
C ARG A 72 18.60 -9.52 -6.36
N THR A 73 18.36 -10.11 -5.18
CA THR A 73 18.95 -9.61 -3.91
C THR A 73 20.47 -9.42 -4.02
N LYS A 74 21.22 -10.36 -4.59
CA LYS A 74 22.68 -10.26 -4.69
C LYS A 74 23.13 -9.04 -5.49
N GLU A 75 22.49 -8.80 -6.63
CA GLU A 75 22.81 -7.64 -7.47
C GLU A 75 22.49 -6.34 -6.73
N VAL A 76 21.35 -6.30 -6.02
CA VAL A 76 20.95 -5.12 -5.23
C VAL A 76 21.92 -4.87 -4.08
N LEU A 77 22.31 -5.91 -3.34
CA LEU A 77 23.31 -5.80 -2.27
C LEU A 77 24.65 -5.24 -2.82
N GLY A 78 25.11 -5.78 -3.95
CA GLY A 78 26.36 -5.33 -4.59
C GLY A 78 26.30 -3.87 -5.03
N ILE A 79 25.20 -3.42 -5.66
CA ILE A 79 25.02 -2.03 -6.11
C ILE A 79 24.98 -1.07 -4.92
N LEU A 80 24.32 -1.46 -3.82
CA LEU A 80 24.16 -0.61 -2.64
C LEU A 80 25.33 -0.72 -1.64
N GLY A 81 26.30 -1.61 -1.90
CA GLY A 81 27.45 -1.82 -1.01
C GLY A 81 27.06 -2.48 0.33
N VAL A 82 25.96 -3.23 0.36
CA VAL A 82 25.54 -3.98 1.56
C VAL A 82 26.40 -5.24 1.70
N PRO A 83 27.02 -5.50 2.88
CA PRO A 83 27.90 -6.65 3.07
C PRO A 83 27.18 -7.99 2.87
N GLU A 84 27.65 -8.79 1.90
CA GLU A 84 27.06 -10.09 1.59
C GLU A 84 27.29 -11.16 2.66
N ASP A 85 28.43 -11.05 3.38
CA ASP A 85 28.87 -12.00 4.41
C ASP A 85 28.10 -11.87 5.74
N GLN A 86 27.32 -10.83 5.90
CA GLN A 86 26.52 -10.57 7.10
C GLN A 86 25.10 -11.14 7.08
N GLY A 87 24.73 -11.85 6.02
CA GLY A 87 23.41 -12.50 5.91
C GLY A 87 22.23 -11.56 5.76
N TRP A 88 22.45 -10.36 5.22
CA TRP A 88 21.38 -9.44 4.89
C TRP A 88 20.51 -9.97 3.75
N LEU A 89 19.20 -9.89 3.93
CA LEU A 89 18.19 -10.20 2.92
C LEU A 89 17.36 -8.96 2.62
N MET A 90 17.11 -8.70 1.35
CA MET A 90 16.20 -7.64 0.96
C MET A 90 14.75 -8.10 1.15
N ALA A 91 14.00 -7.43 2.00
CA ALA A 91 12.58 -7.70 2.21
C ALA A 91 11.71 -7.04 1.15
N GLY A 92 12.04 -5.81 0.78
CA GLY A 92 11.30 -5.06 -0.23
C GLY A 92 11.91 -3.69 -0.51
N CYS A 93 11.36 -3.05 -1.52
CA CYS A 93 11.69 -1.68 -1.90
C CYS A 93 10.40 -0.85 -1.97
N ALA A 94 10.38 0.31 -1.34
CA ALA A 94 9.33 1.30 -1.54
C ALA A 94 9.84 2.44 -2.42
N THR A 95 9.08 2.75 -3.46
CA THR A 95 9.32 3.92 -4.32
C THR A 95 8.54 5.11 -3.78
N PHE A 96 9.08 6.31 -3.87
CA PHE A 96 8.44 7.55 -3.42
C PHE A 96 8.51 8.61 -4.49
N GLY A 97 7.48 9.45 -4.56
CA GLY A 97 7.42 10.58 -5.48
C GLY A 97 6.11 11.35 -5.34
N TYR A 98 6.05 12.53 -5.92
CA TYR A 98 4.79 13.26 -6.00
C TYR A 98 3.89 12.61 -7.06
N PRO A 99 2.65 12.21 -6.71
CA PRO A 99 1.78 11.52 -7.64
C PRO A 99 1.33 12.45 -8.76
N THR A 100 1.43 11.97 -9.99
CA THR A 100 0.91 12.65 -11.18
C THR A 100 -0.54 12.28 -11.48
N GLY A 101 -1.02 11.19 -10.88
CA GLY A 101 -2.38 10.68 -10.99
C GLY A 101 -3.29 11.12 -9.85
N ARG A 102 -4.51 10.60 -9.87
CA ARG A 102 -5.50 10.84 -8.81
C ARG A 102 -5.45 9.74 -7.77
N TRP A 103 -5.57 10.12 -6.49
CA TRP A 103 -5.80 9.17 -5.43
C TRP A 103 -7.15 8.50 -5.62
N ALA A 104 -7.18 7.18 -5.55
CA ALA A 104 -8.41 6.40 -5.61
C ALA A 104 -8.45 5.40 -4.44
N VAL A 105 -9.65 4.96 -4.12
CA VAL A 105 -9.84 3.86 -3.17
C VAL A 105 -9.43 2.57 -3.86
N ALA A 106 -8.51 1.84 -3.25
CA ALA A 106 -8.17 0.52 -3.74
C ALA A 106 -9.38 -0.41 -3.60
N PRO A 107 -9.74 -1.16 -4.66
CA PRO A 107 -10.79 -2.16 -4.54
C PRO A 107 -10.42 -3.19 -3.48
N ARG A 108 -11.36 -3.48 -2.59
CA ARG A 108 -11.23 -4.49 -1.55
C ARG A 108 -12.53 -5.28 -1.50
N ARG A 109 -12.44 -6.56 -1.23
CA ARG A 109 -13.60 -7.37 -0.90
C ARG A 109 -14.22 -6.82 0.39
N PRO A 110 -15.55 -6.89 0.53
CA PRO A 110 -16.22 -6.60 1.79
C PRO A 110 -15.59 -7.39 2.95
N VAL A 111 -15.45 -6.74 4.11
CA VAL A 111 -14.74 -7.36 5.23
C VAL A 111 -15.43 -8.65 5.73
N GLU A 112 -16.76 -8.71 5.64
CA GLU A 112 -17.57 -9.88 5.98
C GLU A 112 -17.33 -11.09 5.08
N GLU A 113 -16.82 -10.89 3.88
CA GLU A 113 -16.46 -11.99 2.97
C GLU A 113 -15.07 -12.58 3.24
N VAL A 114 -14.24 -11.89 4.00
CA VAL A 114 -12.82 -12.26 4.24
C VAL A 114 -12.47 -12.34 5.73
N SER A 115 -13.48 -12.25 6.60
CA SER A 115 -13.28 -12.30 8.05
C SER A 115 -14.25 -13.29 8.69
N PHE A 116 -13.72 -14.09 9.60
CA PHE A 116 -14.45 -15.14 10.26
C PHE A 116 -14.28 -15.02 11.78
N ARG A 117 -15.29 -15.45 12.53
CA ARG A 117 -15.27 -15.44 13.99
C ARG A 117 -14.89 -16.81 14.52
N ASN A 118 -13.84 -16.90 15.33
CA ASN A 118 -13.38 -18.08 16.04
C ASN A 118 -12.90 -19.24 15.15
N ARG A 119 -13.56 -19.52 14.01
CA ARG A 119 -13.25 -20.62 13.09
C ARG A 119 -13.33 -20.14 11.65
N TRP A 120 -12.66 -20.85 10.76
CA TRP A 120 -12.78 -20.65 9.31
C TRP A 120 -14.24 -20.85 8.88
N ASP A 121 -14.73 -20.00 7.97
CA ASP A 121 -16.11 -19.97 7.45
C ASP A 121 -17.22 -19.72 8.48
N GLU A 122 -16.90 -19.38 9.72
CA GLU A 122 -17.88 -18.96 10.70
C GLU A 122 -18.18 -17.46 10.56
N PRO A 123 -19.42 -17.06 10.26
CA PRO A 123 -19.77 -15.65 10.06
C PRO A 123 -19.47 -14.79 11.28
N LEU A 124 -19.19 -13.50 11.05
CA LEU A 124 -18.90 -12.53 12.11
C LEU A 124 -20.02 -12.44 13.17
N GLY A 125 -21.28 -12.64 12.77
CA GLY A 125 -22.45 -12.59 13.66
C GLY A 125 -22.91 -11.14 13.98
N TRP A 126 -22.38 -10.14 13.28
CA TRP A 126 -22.84 -8.75 13.31
C TRP A 126 -22.74 -8.14 11.92
N GLU A 127 -23.52 -7.10 11.67
CA GLU A 127 -23.40 -6.32 10.45
C GLU A 127 -22.17 -5.42 10.50
N VAL A 128 -21.45 -5.37 9.38
CA VAL A 128 -20.34 -4.44 9.18
C VAL A 128 -20.90 -3.22 8.47
N GLY A 129 -20.82 -2.05 9.12
CA GLY A 129 -21.25 -0.78 8.52
C GLY A 129 -20.47 -0.48 7.24
N GLY A 130 -21.09 0.23 6.32
CA GLY A 130 -20.41 0.70 5.10
C GLY A 130 -19.19 1.57 5.44
N PRO A 131 -18.26 1.74 4.48
CA PRO A 131 -17.04 2.52 4.70
C PRO A 131 -17.38 3.95 5.13
N LEU A 132 -16.68 4.44 6.16
CA LEU A 132 -16.84 5.81 6.68
C LEU A 132 -16.48 6.86 5.63
N TRP A 133 -15.59 6.52 4.72
CA TRP A 133 -15.19 7.40 3.63
C TRP A 133 -15.82 6.94 2.31
N LYS A 134 -16.50 7.85 1.64
CA LYS A 134 -17.03 7.65 0.28
C LYS A 134 -16.41 8.69 -0.64
N PRO A 135 -15.94 8.32 -1.84
CA PRO A 135 -15.49 9.31 -2.81
C PRO A 135 -16.64 10.24 -3.17
N SER A 136 -16.39 11.54 -3.12
CA SER A 136 -17.39 12.53 -3.57
C SER A 136 -17.65 12.33 -5.07
N PRO A 137 -18.92 12.25 -5.52
CA PRO A 137 -19.27 12.24 -6.94
C PRO A 137 -18.70 13.51 -7.59
N GLY A 138 -17.79 13.37 -8.55
CA GLY A 138 -17.19 14.49 -9.27
C GLY A 138 -15.98 15.16 -8.60
N GLY A 139 -15.58 14.73 -7.41
CA GLY A 139 -14.36 15.18 -6.75
C GLY A 139 -13.12 14.64 -7.44
N GLY A 140 -12.67 15.33 -8.48
CA GLY A 140 -11.32 15.17 -9.01
C GLY A 140 -10.33 15.72 -8.00
N ALA A 141 -9.82 14.88 -7.10
CA ALA A 141 -8.75 15.30 -6.21
C ALA A 141 -7.50 15.60 -7.04
N GLY A 142 -7.17 16.87 -7.17
CA GLY A 142 -5.79 17.29 -7.37
C GLY A 142 -4.94 16.79 -6.21
N PRO A 143 -3.61 16.92 -6.25
CA PRO A 143 -2.76 16.51 -5.14
C PRO A 143 -3.30 17.13 -3.85
N ALA A 144 -3.78 16.28 -2.92
CA ALA A 144 -4.30 16.73 -1.64
C ALA A 144 -3.17 17.46 -0.92
N ARG A 145 -3.30 18.75 -0.72
CA ARG A 145 -2.39 19.49 0.17
C ARG A 145 -2.66 19.03 1.59
N ALA A 146 -1.62 18.99 2.42
CA ALA A 146 -1.72 18.55 3.83
C ALA A 146 -2.88 19.21 4.59
N GLY A 147 -3.27 20.45 4.25
CA GLY A 147 -4.43 21.15 4.79
C GLY A 147 -5.79 20.56 4.42
N ASP A 148 -5.91 19.91 3.25
CA ASP A 148 -7.19 19.34 2.79
C ASP A 148 -7.55 18.05 3.54
N LEU A 149 -6.55 17.32 4.05
CA LEU A 149 -6.74 16.12 4.85
C LEU A 149 -7.26 16.44 6.27
N ALA A 150 -6.80 17.53 6.86
CA ALA A 150 -7.26 17.96 8.18
C ALA A 150 -8.74 18.40 8.18
N GLY A 151 -9.20 19.06 7.10
CA GLY A 151 -10.61 19.48 6.95
C GLY A 151 -11.57 18.29 6.79
N ASN A 152 -11.17 17.23 6.07
CA ASN A 152 -12.00 16.03 5.88
C ASN A 152 -12.08 15.13 7.13
N LEU A 153 -11.06 15.15 7.99
CA LEU A 153 -11.09 14.41 9.26
C LEU A 153 -11.96 15.11 10.31
N ALA A 154 -11.95 16.45 10.33
CA ALA A 154 -12.75 17.22 11.29
C ALA A 154 -14.26 17.18 10.99
N GLY A 155 -14.66 17.03 9.71
CA GLY A 155 -16.07 16.99 9.30
C GLY A 155 -16.77 15.65 9.50
N ASN A 156 -16.06 14.56 9.79
CA ASN A 156 -16.61 13.19 9.87
C ASN A 156 -16.51 12.54 11.26
N LEU A 157 -16.10 13.29 12.30
CA LEU A 157 -16.15 12.77 13.67
C LEU A 157 -17.57 12.95 14.23
N PRO A 158 -18.24 11.88 14.68
CA PRO A 158 -19.50 12.03 15.41
C PRO A 158 -19.25 12.85 16.68
N ALA A 159 -20.18 13.76 17.00
CA ALA A 159 -20.14 14.55 18.22
C ALA A 159 -19.95 13.58 19.42
N ARG A 160 -18.93 13.83 20.24
CA ARG A 160 -18.78 13.14 21.52
C ARG A 160 -19.99 13.48 22.37
N GLU A 161 -20.86 12.52 22.62
CA GLU A 161 -21.81 12.59 23.72
C GLU A 161 -21.00 12.55 25.03
N GLU A 162 -20.99 13.68 25.74
CA GLU A 162 -20.50 13.76 27.11
C GLU A 162 -21.43 12.92 27.99
N ARG A 163 -20.89 11.91 28.64
CA ARG A 163 -21.49 11.27 29.79
C ARG A 163 -20.72 11.62 31.04
#